data_32d570918d13ff16de9904487e623f55
#
_entry.id   32d570918d13ff16de9904487e623f55
#
_cell.length_a   1.000
_cell.length_b   1.000
_cell.length_c   1.000
_cell.angle_alpha   90.00
_cell.angle_beta   90.00
_cell.angle_gamma   90.00
#
_symmetry.space_group_name_H-M   'P 1'
#
loop_
_entity.id
_entity.type
_entity.pdbx_description
1 polymer ?
#
loop_
_entity_poly.entity_id
_entity_poly.type
_entity_poly.pdbx_seq_one_letter_code
_entity_poly.pdbx_strand_id
1 'polypeptide(L)'
;VLERLRPGGALALDVFSRRKLEAFEERTTWEEHPAGGFWNAGPHFEVQRCRRFSECVSLEQIAVIASEGATSYHLWNTYFTPATLSAELEEAGFEAVELVGDAAGAPFDDASLTICAVSRKSAIGKEGR
;
A
#
# COMPACT_ATOMS: atom_id res chain seq x y z
N VAL A 1 8.58 2.40 12.95
CA VAL A 1 8.92 3.67 12.28
C VAL A 1 9.08 4.79 13.30
N LEU A 2 8.10 5.05 14.18
CA LEU A 2 8.13 6.16 15.14
C LEU A 2 9.42 6.20 15.99
N GLU A 3 9.88 5.06 16.49
CA GLU A 3 11.09 4.95 17.32
C GLU A 3 12.36 5.37 16.59
N ARG A 4 12.38 5.26 15.26
CA ARG A 4 13.53 5.62 14.41
C ARG A 4 13.57 7.11 14.05
N LEU A 5 12.50 7.83 14.26
CA LEU A 5 12.43 9.25 14.00
C LEU A 5 12.97 10.03 15.20
N ARG A 6 13.72 11.10 14.92
CA ARG A 6 14.09 12.11 15.94
C ARG A 6 12.83 12.83 16.43
N PRO A 7 12.81 13.38 17.66
CA PRO A 7 11.77 14.29 18.10
C PRO A 7 11.52 15.40 17.06
N GLY A 8 10.27 15.68 16.72
CA GLY A 8 9.90 16.61 15.66
C GLY A 8 10.10 16.08 14.23
N GLY A 9 10.65 14.88 14.05
CA GLY A 9 10.86 14.26 12.75
C GLY A 9 9.54 13.97 12.04
N ALA A 10 9.54 14.03 10.71
CA ALA A 10 8.35 13.79 9.88
C ALA A 10 8.38 12.40 9.23
N LEU A 11 7.20 11.81 9.09
CA LEU A 11 6.91 10.68 8.24
C LEU A 11 6.04 11.16 7.07
N ALA A 12 6.45 10.83 5.84
CA ALA A 12 5.61 10.95 4.67
C ALA A 12 5.40 9.53 4.10
N LEU A 13 4.16 9.18 3.83
CA LEU A 13 3.80 7.93 3.19
C LEU A 13 2.58 8.13 2.29
N ASP A 14 2.49 7.34 1.24
CA ASP A 14 1.27 7.23 0.44
C ASP A 14 0.70 5.81 0.52
N VAL A 15 -0.62 5.75 0.53
CA VAL A 15 -1.38 4.50 0.62
C VAL A 15 -2.50 4.50 -0.42
N PHE A 16 -3.05 3.32 -0.71
CA PHE A 16 -4.22 3.22 -1.57
C PHE A 16 -5.49 3.69 -0.86
N SER A 17 -6.27 4.52 -1.55
CA SER A 17 -7.58 4.94 -1.08
C SER A 17 -8.64 3.85 -1.29
N ARG A 18 -9.75 3.93 -0.56
CA ARG A 18 -10.94 3.07 -0.78
C ARG A 18 -11.48 3.19 -2.20
N ARG A 19 -11.35 4.34 -2.83
CA ARG A 19 -11.73 4.56 -4.23
C ARG A 19 -11.03 3.60 -5.18
N LYS A 20 -9.77 3.31 -4.94
CA LYS A 20 -9.02 2.32 -5.74
C LYS A 20 -9.58 0.90 -5.56
N LEU A 21 -10.02 0.52 -4.38
CA LEU A 21 -10.67 -0.77 -4.15
C LEU A 21 -12.04 -0.86 -4.85
N GLU A 22 -12.79 0.23 -4.94
CA GLU A 22 -14.08 0.24 -5.66
C GLU A 22 -13.90 -0.11 -7.13
N ALA A 23 -12.81 0.34 -7.75
CA ALA A 23 -12.43 0.01 -9.12
C ALA A 23 -11.70 -1.34 -9.27
N PHE A 24 -11.42 -2.04 -8.16
CA PHE A 24 -10.74 -3.32 -8.20
C PHE A 24 -11.64 -4.42 -8.76
N GLU A 25 -11.15 -5.12 -9.78
CA GLU A 25 -11.87 -6.22 -10.42
C GLU A 25 -11.34 -7.57 -9.94
N GLU A 26 -12.24 -8.45 -9.53
CA GLU A 26 -11.92 -9.85 -9.29
C GLU A 26 -11.77 -10.58 -10.62
N ARG A 27 -10.58 -11.12 -10.85
CA ARG A 27 -10.25 -11.81 -12.10
C ARG A 27 -9.16 -12.84 -11.90
N THR A 28 -9.05 -13.74 -12.88
CA THR A 28 -7.88 -14.60 -13.06
C THR A 28 -7.39 -14.38 -14.49
N THR A 29 -6.12 -14.06 -14.63
CA THR A 29 -5.45 -13.86 -15.91
C THR A 29 -4.21 -14.74 -15.98
N TRP A 30 -3.75 -15.00 -17.18
CA TRP A 30 -2.43 -15.59 -17.41
C TRP A 30 -1.73 -14.83 -18.54
N GLU A 31 -0.42 -14.79 -18.47
CA GLU A 31 0.40 -14.07 -19.44
C GLU A 31 1.71 -14.83 -19.67
N GLU A 32 2.21 -14.81 -20.90
CA GLU A 32 3.50 -15.38 -21.28
C GLU A 32 4.54 -14.27 -21.38
N HIS A 33 5.68 -14.47 -20.73
CA HIS A 33 6.83 -13.57 -20.74
C HIS A 33 8.05 -14.24 -21.38
N PRO A 34 8.12 -14.32 -22.74
CA PRO A 34 9.19 -15.06 -23.42
C PRO A 34 10.57 -14.40 -23.29
N ALA A 35 10.62 -13.12 -23.03
CA ALA A 35 11.85 -12.34 -22.81
C ALA A 35 12.17 -12.08 -21.32
N GLY A 36 11.42 -12.71 -20.40
CA GLY A 36 11.50 -12.40 -18.99
C GLY A 36 10.65 -11.19 -18.60
N GLY A 37 10.61 -10.88 -17.31
CA GLY A 37 9.80 -9.81 -16.75
C GLY A 37 10.16 -9.50 -15.30
N PHE A 38 9.22 -8.84 -14.60
CA PHE A 38 9.43 -8.40 -13.23
C PHE A 38 9.70 -9.55 -12.25
N TRP A 39 8.97 -10.66 -12.41
CA TRP A 39 9.03 -11.77 -11.46
C TRP A 39 10.17 -12.78 -11.72
N ASN A 40 10.60 -12.89 -12.96
CA ASN A 40 11.69 -13.76 -13.38
C ASN A 40 12.39 -13.17 -14.59
N ALA A 41 13.72 -13.12 -14.56
CA ALA A 41 14.52 -12.56 -15.66
C ALA A 41 14.51 -13.45 -16.93
N GLY A 42 14.23 -14.75 -16.78
CA GLY A 42 14.09 -15.69 -17.89
C GLY A 42 12.66 -15.88 -18.37
N PRO A 43 12.45 -16.65 -19.45
CA PRO A 43 11.11 -16.98 -19.94
C PRO A 43 10.24 -17.63 -18.86
N HIS A 44 9.00 -17.18 -18.74
CA HIS A 44 8.06 -17.73 -17.76
C HIS A 44 6.61 -17.45 -18.14
N PHE A 45 5.70 -18.18 -17.51
CA PHE A 45 4.28 -17.88 -17.47
C PHE A 45 3.92 -17.25 -16.12
N GLU A 46 3.03 -16.28 -16.16
CA GLU A 46 2.44 -15.69 -14.97
C GLU A 46 0.94 -16.00 -14.93
N VAL A 47 0.48 -16.51 -13.80
CA VAL A 47 -0.96 -16.66 -13.51
C VAL A 47 -1.28 -15.76 -12.34
N GLN A 48 -2.12 -14.76 -12.56
CA GLN A 48 -2.55 -13.81 -11.53
C GLN A 48 -4.02 -14.03 -11.18
N ARG A 49 -4.32 -14.14 -9.90
CA ARG A 49 -5.68 -14.18 -9.37
C ARG A 49 -5.90 -13.02 -8.41
N CYS A 50 -6.83 -12.13 -8.76
CA CYS A 50 -7.22 -10.97 -7.97
C CYS A 50 -8.53 -11.25 -7.23
N ARG A 51 -8.57 -10.99 -5.92
CA ARG A 51 -9.74 -11.20 -5.05
C ARG A 51 -9.91 -10.06 -4.06
N ARG A 52 -11.16 -9.65 -3.81
CA ARG A 52 -11.51 -8.87 -2.63
C ARG A 52 -11.58 -9.82 -1.44
N PHE A 53 -10.83 -9.51 -0.40
CA PHE A 53 -10.81 -10.32 0.80
C PHE A 53 -11.75 -9.77 1.88
N SER A 54 -11.84 -8.44 1.97
CA SER A 54 -12.77 -7.75 2.86
C SER A 54 -13.15 -6.39 2.28
N GLU A 55 -13.89 -5.58 3.03
CA GLU A 55 -14.26 -4.22 2.63
C GLU A 55 -13.08 -3.26 2.44
N CYS A 56 -11.90 -3.59 2.98
CA CYS A 56 -10.72 -2.74 2.88
C CYS A 56 -9.44 -3.50 2.51
N VAL A 57 -9.55 -4.77 2.10
CA VAL A 57 -8.38 -5.61 1.77
C VAL A 57 -8.60 -6.34 0.45
N SER A 58 -7.61 -6.32 -0.42
CA SER A 58 -7.53 -7.21 -1.58
C SER A 58 -6.32 -8.14 -1.48
N LEU A 59 -6.42 -9.25 -2.20
CA LEU A 59 -5.35 -10.23 -2.37
C LEU A 59 -5.09 -10.43 -3.86
N GLU A 60 -3.83 -10.29 -4.24
CA GLU A 60 -3.33 -10.71 -5.54
C GLU A 60 -2.40 -11.90 -5.34
N GLN A 61 -2.78 -13.04 -5.89
CA GLN A 61 -1.99 -14.26 -5.90
C GLN A 61 -1.34 -14.39 -7.26
N ILE A 62 -0.01 -14.49 -7.30
CA ILE A 62 0.75 -14.57 -8.54
C ILE A 62 1.55 -15.88 -8.51
N ALA A 63 1.32 -16.74 -9.48
CA ALA A 63 2.15 -17.92 -9.72
C ALA A 63 3.03 -17.67 -10.95
N VAL A 64 4.33 -17.75 -10.74
CA VAL A 64 5.36 -17.65 -11.78
C VAL A 64 5.85 -19.04 -12.08
N ILE A 65 5.69 -19.47 -13.32
CA ILE A 65 6.00 -20.84 -13.79
C ILE A 65 7.11 -20.72 -14.81
N ALA A 66 8.29 -21.17 -14.44
CA ALA A 66 9.50 -21.17 -15.27
C ALA A 66 10.04 -22.61 -15.46
N SER A 67 11.08 -22.78 -16.26
CA SER A 67 11.68 -24.10 -16.52
C SER A 67 12.21 -24.79 -15.27
N GLU A 68 12.68 -24.01 -14.29
CA GLU A 68 13.22 -24.46 -13.01
C GLU A 68 12.17 -24.77 -11.95
N GLY A 69 10.89 -24.43 -12.21
CA GLY A 69 9.79 -24.70 -11.30
C GLY A 69 8.78 -23.57 -11.21
N ALA A 70 7.91 -23.65 -10.21
CA ALA A 70 6.88 -22.64 -9.94
C ALA A 70 7.08 -21.99 -8.57
N THR A 71 6.89 -20.66 -8.52
CA THR A 71 6.94 -19.86 -7.31
C THR A 71 5.65 -19.06 -7.18
N SER A 72 5.11 -18.97 -5.97
CA SER A 72 3.89 -18.20 -5.69
C SER A 72 4.17 -17.01 -4.78
N TYR A 73 3.56 -15.88 -5.12
CA TYR A 73 3.59 -14.63 -4.35
C TYR A 73 2.18 -14.24 -3.94
N HIS A 74 2.05 -13.59 -2.80
CA HIS A 74 0.78 -13.11 -2.27
C HIS A 74 0.95 -11.65 -1.88
N LEU A 75 0.26 -10.76 -2.59
CA LEU A 75 0.26 -9.33 -2.34
C LEU A 75 -1.05 -8.96 -1.65
N TRP A 76 -0.95 -8.58 -0.38
CA TRP A 76 -2.06 -8.10 0.42
C TRP A 76 -2.05 -6.58 0.41
N ASN A 77 -3.11 -5.98 -0.10
CA ASN A 77 -3.25 -4.53 -0.15
C ASN A 77 -4.36 -4.10 0.80
N THR A 78 -4.04 -3.16 1.69
CA THR A 78 -5.01 -2.47 2.53
C THR A 78 -5.34 -1.11 1.92
N TYR A 79 -6.62 -0.75 1.95
CA TYR A 79 -7.16 0.47 1.39
C TYR A 79 -7.76 1.34 2.50
N PHE A 80 -7.40 2.61 2.49
CA PHE A 80 -7.73 3.54 3.55
C PHE A 80 -8.77 4.58 3.12
N THR A 81 -9.50 5.08 4.11
CA THR A 81 -10.14 6.40 4.03
C THR A 81 -9.24 7.41 4.75
N PRO A 82 -9.43 8.73 4.52
CA PRO A 82 -8.73 9.75 5.32
C PRO A 82 -8.86 9.53 6.83
N ALA A 83 -10.07 9.20 7.28
CA ALA A 83 -10.34 8.97 8.70
C ALA A 83 -9.60 7.74 9.26
N THR A 84 -9.62 6.61 8.55
CA THR A 84 -8.94 5.40 9.03
C THR A 84 -7.42 5.53 9.01
N LEU A 85 -6.86 6.23 8.02
CA LEU A 85 -5.42 6.48 7.96
C LEU A 85 -4.97 7.43 9.08
N SER A 86 -5.72 8.51 9.33
CA SER A 86 -5.43 9.43 10.43
C SER A 86 -5.48 8.71 11.78
N ALA A 87 -6.52 7.89 12.01
CA ALA A 87 -6.66 7.14 13.25
C ALA A 87 -5.49 6.18 13.52
N GLU A 88 -5.03 5.45 12.50
CA GLU A 88 -3.87 4.56 12.64
C GLU A 88 -2.56 5.32 12.91
N LEU A 89 -2.37 6.47 12.26
CA LEU A 89 -1.18 7.31 12.51
C LEU A 89 -1.19 7.90 13.92
N GLU A 90 -2.35 8.37 14.38
CA GLU A 90 -2.53 8.91 15.74
C GLU A 90 -2.34 7.80 16.81
N GLU A 91 -2.91 6.61 16.58
CA GLU A 91 -2.70 5.44 17.46
C GLU A 91 -1.23 5.03 17.50
N ALA A 92 -0.53 5.12 16.38
CA ALA A 92 0.91 4.89 16.31
C ALA A 92 1.75 5.98 17.00
N GLY A 93 1.14 7.07 17.46
CA GLY A 93 1.78 8.15 18.21
C GLY A 93 2.30 9.30 17.36
N PHE A 94 1.81 9.43 16.13
CA PHE A 94 2.08 10.59 15.29
C PHE A 94 1.10 11.73 15.60
N GLU A 95 1.55 12.96 15.41
CA GLU A 95 0.78 14.18 15.59
C GLU A 95 0.72 14.98 14.28
N ALA A 96 -0.19 15.94 14.19
CA ALA A 96 -0.31 16.87 13.07
C ALA A 96 -0.36 16.13 11.71
N VAL A 97 -1.32 15.22 11.56
CA VAL A 97 -1.51 14.48 10.30
C VAL A 97 -2.09 15.41 9.25
N GLU A 98 -1.36 15.66 8.18
CA GLU A 98 -1.80 16.35 6.98
C GLU A 98 -2.03 15.33 5.86
N LEU A 99 -3.18 15.41 5.19
CA LEU A 99 -3.54 14.49 4.11
C LEU A 99 -3.68 15.25 2.78
N VAL A 100 -3.06 14.69 1.75
CA VAL A 100 -3.15 15.15 0.36
C VAL A 100 -3.44 13.98 -0.56
N GLY A 101 -3.80 14.23 -1.81
CA GLY A 101 -4.21 13.20 -2.77
C GLY A 101 -3.05 12.36 -3.29
N ASP A 102 -1.85 12.95 -3.37
CA ASP A 102 -0.64 12.28 -3.84
C ASP A 102 0.63 12.87 -3.23
N ALA A 103 1.76 12.24 -3.52
CA ALA A 103 3.07 12.69 -3.03
C ALA A 103 3.56 14.02 -3.66
N ALA A 104 2.91 14.50 -4.72
CA ALA A 104 3.18 15.82 -5.30
C ALA A 104 2.41 16.95 -4.61
N GLY A 105 1.50 16.61 -3.68
CA GLY A 105 0.73 17.55 -2.88
C GLY A 105 -0.59 17.98 -3.51
N ALA A 106 -1.12 17.24 -4.50
CA ALA A 106 -2.45 17.50 -5.04
C ALA A 106 -3.51 17.38 -3.91
N PRO A 107 -4.55 18.23 -3.89
CA PRO A 107 -5.62 18.09 -2.91
C PRO A 107 -6.26 16.70 -2.98
N PHE A 108 -6.57 16.12 -1.82
CA PHE A 108 -7.37 14.90 -1.75
C PHE A 108 -8.83 15.21 -2.10
N ASP A 109 -9.42 14.38 -2.94
CA ASP A 109 -10.85 14.39 -3.26
C ASP A 109 -11.41 12.95 -3.35
N ASP A 110 -12.72 12.83 -3.58
CA ASP A 110 -13.40 11.53 -3.65
C ASP A 110 -12.98 10.67 -4.86
N ALA A 111 -12.30 11.24 -5.85
CA ALA A 111 -11.77 10.52 -7.01
C ALA A 111 -10.32 10.07 -6.81
N SER A 112 -9.65 10.53 -5.76
CA SER A 112 -8.25 10.22 -5.48
C SER A 112 -8.04 8.73 -5.23
N LEU A 113 -7.13 8.11 -5.99
CA LEU A 113 -6.81 6.68 -5.85
C LEU A 113 -5.77 6.40 -4.78
N THR A 114 -5.08 7.44 -4.30
CA THR A 114 -4.10 7.39 -3.22
C THR A 114 -4.42 8.44 -2.17
N ILE A 115 -3.85 8.27 -0.99
CA ILE A 115 -3.82 9.27 0.09
C ILE A 115 -2.37 9.38 0.52
N CYS A 116 -1.78 10.54 0.40
CA CYS A 116 -0.47 10.81 0.99
C CYS A 116 -0.66 11.49 2.34
N ALA A 117 -0.05 10.93 3.37
CA ALA A 117 -0.06 11.48 4.72
C ALA A 117 1.32 12.02 5.07
N VAL A 118 1.36 13.23 5.61
CA VAL A 118 2.53 13.80 6.27
C VAL A 118 2.20 13.98 7.74
N SER A 119 2.96 13.36 8.61
CA SER A 119 2.74 13.37 10.05
C SER A 119 4.05 13.60 10.79
N ARG A 120 3.99 14.03 12.04
CA ARG A 120 5.16 14.35 12.84
C ARG A 120 5.21 13.55 14.13
N LYS A 121 6.42 13.17 14.52
CA LYS A 121 6.67 12.69 15.86
C LYS A 121 6.65 13.89 16.81
N SER A 122 5.98 13.76 17.97
CA SER A 122 6.00 14.79 19.00
C SER A 122 7.42 15.27 19.29
N ALA A 123 7.59 16.57 19.38
CA ALA A 123 8.86 17.17 19.79
C ALA A 123 9.10 16.98 21.30
N ILE A 124 8.02 16.75 22.09
CA ILE A 124 8.09 16.48 23.52
C ILE A 124 8.15 14.96 23.68
N GLY A 125 9.32 14.44 24.10
CA GLY A 125 9.41 13.05 24.53
C GLY A 125 8.37 12.82 25.64
N LYS A 126 7.46 11.86 25.47
CA LYS A 126 6.73 11.33 26.62
C LYS A 126 7.80 10.69 27.50
N GLU A 127 8.29 11.44 28.49
CA GLU A 127 9.03 10.84 29.59
C GLU A 127 8.08 9.82 30.21
N GLY A 128 8.44 8.56 30.10
CA GLY A 128 7.69 7.46 30.67
C GLY A 128 7.54 7.67 32.18
N ARG A 129 6.31 7.54 32.63
CA ARG A 129 6.04 7.16 34.04
C ARG A 129 6.08 5.65 34.15
#